data_cf519ec7bd752507c418aa430710ffa1
#
_entry.id   cf519ec7bd752507c418aa430710ffa1
#
_cell.length_a   1.000
_cell.length_b   1.000
_cell.length_c   1.000
_cell.angle_alpha   90.00
_cell.angle_beta   90.00
_cell.angle_gamma   90.00
#
_symmetry.space_group_name_H-M   'P 1'
#
loop_
_entity.id
_entity.type
_entity.pdbx_description
1 polymer ?
#
loop_
_entity_poly.entity_id
_entity_poly.type
_entity_poly.pdbx_seq_one_letter_code
_entity_poly.pdbx_strand_id
1 'polypeptide(L)'
;TAPVVARAIKRDIEERLPQNLGALASIGQTFRSLAEALPFGRIRRDFWSRFYFSKGPAAYDAEGVAGAKRVLHELLAEFKSASPKPGHVDFVGAGPGDPTLLTHRARVLLHEADVILHDRLVDRRILELARREATLIEVGKTGFGQAMAQDDIHHLIVEHVARGAQVLRLKSGDPTVFGRLDEELEAIAAQDISYSIVPGITAASAAAAAVGRSLTRRGRNAQLRLITGHDMAGYAEQEWRALAKPGAVAAIYMGKKAARFIQGRLLMHGADPLTPVSIIENSSRPEQVIRAAALNALTEALQDMAGPAVLLYGISPQSAAEHVFQPREADLCR
;
A
#
# COMPACT_ATOMS: atom_id res chain seq x y z
N THR A 1 25.46 17.88 20.15
CA THR A 1 24.02 17.70 19.84
C THR A 1 23.61 16.25 19.84
N ALA A 2 24.38 15.37 19.19
CA ALA A 2 24.05 13.94 19.10
C ALA A 2 23.91 13.22 20.47
N PRO A 3 24.75 13.46 21.51
CA PRO A 3 24.55 12.81 22.81
C PRO A 3 23.28 13.19 23.54
N VAL A 4 22.78 14.41 23.34
CA VAL A 4 21.51 14.87 23.94
C VAL A 4 20.32 14.17 23.29
N VAL A 5 20.32 14.07 21.96
CA VAL A 5 19.27 13.36 21.21
C VAL A 5 19.27 11.88 21.58
N ALA A 6 20.42 11.23 21.61
CA ALA A 6 20.53 9.81 21.99
C ALA A 6 20.02 9.55 23.41
N ARG A 7 20.31 10.42 24.40
CA ARG A 7 19.79 10.32 25.77
C ARG A 7 18.27 10.50 25.83
N ALA A 8 17.74 11.47 25.08
CA ALA A 8 16.30 11.71 25.02
C ALA A 8 15.55 10.51 24.45
N ILE A 9 16.01 9.96 23.32
CA ILE A 9 15.44 8.77 22.69
C ILE A 9 15.56 7.55 23.63
N LYS A 10 16.73 7.35 24.27
CA LYS A 10 16.95 6.27 25.21
C LYS A 10 15.94 6.34 26.36
N ARG A 11 15.78 7.52 26.97
CA ARG A 11 14.82 7.73 28.07
C ARG A 11 13.38 7.43 27.63
N ASP A 12 12.95 7.96 26.48
CA ASP A 12 11.60 7.73 25.95
C ASP A 12 11.34 6.23 25.69
N ILE A 13 12.33 5.50 25.19
CA ILE A 13 12.22 4.05 25.00
C ILE A 13 12.17 3.34 26.37
N GLU A 14 13.06 3.68 27.32
CA GLU A 14 13.11 3.06 28.64
C GLU A 14 11.81 3.26 29.44
N GLU A 15 11.16 4.43 29.32
CA GLU A 15 9.87 4.72 29.96
C GLU A 15 8.72 3.88 29.39
N ARG A 16 8.82 3.44 28.14
CA ARG A 16 7.78 2.61 27.46
C ARG A 16 8.00 1.11 27.60
N LEU A 17 9.21 0.68 27.94
CA LEU A 17 9.53 -0.74 28.04
C LEU A 17 9.12 -1.32 29.40
N PRO A 18 8.56 -2.53 29.44
CA PRO A 18 8.33 -3.24 30.72
C PRO A 18 9.64 -3.43 31.48
N GLN A 19 9.64 -3.16 32.79
CA GLN A 19 10.83 -3.25 33.64
C GLN A 19 11.48 -4.64 33.63
N ASN A 20 10.68 -5.69 33.45
CA ASN A 20 11.13 -7.07 33.43
C ASN A 20 11.68 -7.56 32.07
N LEU A 21 11.63 -6.71 31.01
CA LEU A 21 12.02 -7.11 29.66
C LEU A 21 13.48 -7.57 29.56
N GLY A 22 14.40 -6.92 30.28
CA GLY A 22 15.81 -7.31 30.32
C GLY A 22 16.02 -8.72 30.92
N ALA A 23 15.30 -9.03 32.02
CA ALA A 23 15.32 -10.35 32.63
C ALA A 23 14.73 -11.41 31.69
N LEU A 24 13.59 -11.10 31.04
CA LEU A 24 12.98 -11.99 30.05
C LEU A 24 13.89 -12.24 28.85
N ALA A 25 14.61 -11.21 28.38
CA ALA A 25 15.59 -11.36 27.29
C ALA A 25 16.73 -12.32 27.68
N SER A 26 17.25 -12.20 28.90
CA SER A 26 18.29 -13.11 29.41
C SER A 26 17.78 -14.55 29.52
N ILE A 27 16.55 -14.76 30.02
CA ILE A 27 15.93 -16.07 30.09
C ILE A 27 15.72 -16.64 28.68
N GLY A 28 15.20 -15.82 27.74
CA GLY A 28 14.98 -16.25 26.36
C GLY A 28 16.29 -16.63 25.66
N GLN A 29 17.39 -15.94 25.95
CA GLN A 29 18.71 -16.30 25.42
C GLN A 29 19.11 -17.72 25.80
N THR A 30 18.90 -18.13 27.06
CA THR A 30 19.22 -19.50 27.51
C THR A 30 18.30 -20.57 26.88
N PHE A 31 17.13 -20.17 26.39
CA PHE A 31 16.14 -21.05 25.79
C PHE A 31 16.23 -21.14 24.25
N ARG A 32 17.12 -20.35 23.65
CA ARG A 32 17.21 -20.19 22.20
C ARG A 32 17.42 -21.50 21.44
N SER A 33 18.31 -22.37 21.92
CA SER A 33 18.57 -23.66 21.31
C SER A 33 17.34 -24.60 21.31
N LEU A 34 16.54 -24.57 22.37
CA LEU A 34 15.30 -25.34 22.44
C LEU A 34 14.24 -24.83 21.46
N ALA A 35 14.17 -23.51 21.27
CA ALA A 35 13.27 -22.90 20.31
C ALA A 35 13.66 -23.15 18.83
N GLU A 36 14.90 -23.58 18.57
CA GLU A 36 15.34 -24.04 17.22
C GLU A 36 14.60 -25.28 16.74
N ALA A 37 13.98 -26.04 17.64
CA ALA A 37 13.10 -27.14 17.29
C ALA A 37 11.79 -26.70 16.60
N LEU A 38 11.43 -25.41 16.70
CA LEU A 38 10.31 -24.83 15.96
C LEU A 38 10.75 -24.44 14.54
N PRO A 39 9.88 -24.58 13.52
CA PRO A 39 10.16 -24.14 12.17
C PRO A 39 10.62 -22.67 12.13
N PHE A 40 11.63 -22.38 11.32
CA PHE A 40 12.08 -21.01 11.08
C PHE A 40 10.95 -20.19 10.45
N GLY A 41 10.92 -18.89 10.73
CA GLY A 41 9.92 -17.98 10.19
C GLY A 41 8.82 -17.62 11.21
N ARG A 42 7.57 -17.58 10.77
CA ARG A 42 6.41 -17.09 11.54
C ARG A 42 6.21 -17.84 12.87
N ILE A 43 6.25 -19.17 12.85
CA ILE A 43 5.98 -19.98 14.06
C ILE A 43 6.94 -19.63 15.18
N ARG A 44 8.26 -19.58 14.88
CA ARG A 44 9.28 -19.21 15.86
C ARG A 44 9.14 -17.75 16.33
N ARG A 45 8.72 -16.86 15.42
CA ARG A 45 8.47 -15.46 15.76
C ARG A 45 7.25 -15.28 16.66
N ASP A 46 6.14 -15.95 16.35
CA ASP A 46 4.92 -15.92 17.19
C ASP A 46 5.18 -16.51 18.58
N PHE A 47 5.98 -17.56 18.67
CA PHE A 47 6.45 -18.12 19.94
C PHE A 47 7.16 -17.06 20.78
N TRP A 48 8.17 -16.38 20.23
CA TRP A 48 8.92 -15.34 20.94
C TRP A 48 8.06 -14.11 21.26
N SER A 49 7.18 -13.71 20.34
CA SER A 49 6.26 -12.59 20.56
C SER A 49 5.31 -12.88 21.73
N ARG A 50 4.73 -14.08 21.79
CA ARG A 50 3.88 -14.48 22.92
C ARG A 50 4.66 -14.53 24.23
N PHE A 51 5.89 -14.99 24.21
CA PHE A 51 6.74 -14.99 25.39
C PHE A 51 7.05 -13.57 25.87
N TYR A 52 7.63 -12.72 25.02
CA TYR A 52 8.11 -11.41 25.45
C TYR A 52 7.02 -10.38 25.73
N PHE A 53 5.89 -10.45 25.01
CA PHE A 53 4.89 -9.38 25.04
C PHE A 53 3.50 -9.82 25.52
N SER A 54 3.33 -11.09 25.92
CA SER A 54 2.05 -11.60 26.41
C SER A 54 2.21 -12.43 27.69
N LYS A 55 2.54 -13.72 27.57
CA LYS A 55 2.52 -14.65 28.72
C LYS A 55 3.73 -14.50 29.66
N GLY A 56 4.91 -14.15 29.13
CA GLY A 56 6.16 -14.09 29.91
C GLY A 56 6.19 -13.00 30.98
N PRO A 57 5.80 -11.75 30.68
CA PRO A 57 5.79 -10.69 31.70
C PRO A 57 4.94 -11.05 32.90
N ALA A 58 3.70 -11.50 32.72
CA ALA A 58 2.80 -11.86 33.79
C ALA A 58 3.35 -13.02 34.61
N ALA A 59 3.93 -14.03 34.00
CA ALA A 59 4.52 -15.16 34.68
C ALA A 59 5.79 -14.79 35.48
N TYR A 60 6.58 -13.88 34.95
CA TYR A 60 7.75 -13.36 35.65
C TYR A 60 7.35 -12.52 36.85
N ASP A 61 6.33 -11.68 36.76
CA ASP A 61 5.83 -10.86 37.84
C ASP A 61 5.25 -11.71 38.99
N ALA A 62 4.61 -12.85 38.64
CA ALA A 62 4.01 -13.76 39.63
C ALA A 62 5.03 -14.69 40.30
N GLU A 63 5.97 -15.28 39.55
CA GLU A 63 6.82 -16.40 40.00
C GLU A 63 8.31 -16.20 39.66
N GLY A 64 8.69 -15.00 39.18
CA GLY A 64 10.06 -14.68 38.84
C GLY A 64 10.59 -15.53 37.64
N VAL A 65 11.88 -15.86 37.71
CA VAL A 65 12.58 -16.65 36.69
C VAL A 65 11.96 -18.03 36.48
N ALA A 66 11.46 -18.66 37.53
CA ALA A 66 10.83 -20.00 37.46
C ALA A 66 9.55 -19.98 36.65
N GLY A 67 8.66 -19.00 36.86
CA GLY A 67 7.43 -18.81 36.11
C GLY A 67 7.68 -18.54 34.65
N ALA A 68 8.63 -17.65 34.33
CA ALA A 68 9.01 -17.35 32.93
C ALA A 68 9.56 -18.59 32.21
N LYS A 69 10.41 -19.40 32.86
CA LYS A 69 10.92 -20.66 32.26
C LYS A 69 9.80 -21.67 32.05
N ARG A 70 8.88 -21.82 33.03
CA ARG A 70 7.73 -22.70 32.88
C ARG A 70 6.89 -22.35 31.67
N VAL A 71 6.56 -21.05 31.48
CA VAL A 71 5.79 -20.56 30.36
C VAL A 71 6.53 -20.79 29.02
N LEU A 72 7.86 -20.69 28.97
CA LEU A 72 8.62 -21.04 27.76
C LEU A 72 8.44 -22.50 27.37
N HIS A 73 8.48 -23.43 28.34
CA HIS A 73 8.25 -24.86 28.07
C HIS A 73 6.82 -25.14 27.65
N GLU A 74 5.82 -24.51 28.28
CA GLU A 74 4.42 -24.64 27.93
C GLU A 74 4.16 -24.13 26.49
N LEU A 75 4.68 -22.94 26.17
CA LEU A 75 4.60 -22.40 24.82
C LEU A 75 5.29 -23.28 23.79
N LEU A 76 6.48 -23.82 24.10
CA LEU A 76 7.18 -24.71 23.18
C LEU A 76 6.38 -25.97 22.91
N ALA A 77 5.76 -26.56 23.92
CA ALA A 77 4.87 -27.71 23.77
C ALA A 77 3.62 -27.36 22.95
N GLU A 78 2.98 -26.21 23.25
CA GLU A 78 1.84 -25.70 22.50
C GLU A 78 2.16 -25.54 21.01
N PHE A 79 3.29 -24.89 20.70
CA PHE A 79 3.67 -24.61 19.30
C PHE A 79 4.16 -25.86 18.56
N LYS A 80 4.72 -26.86 19.25
CA LYS A 80 5.09 -28.15 18.64
C LYS A 80 3.88 -29.01 18.33
N SER A 81 2.83 -28.96 19.16
CA SER A 81 1.59 -29.73 18.96
C SER A 81 0.59 -29.03 18.06
N ALA A 82 0.75 -27.73 17.82
CA ALA A 82 -0.16 -26.95 16.98
C ALA A 82 -0.05 -27.42 15.54
N SER A 83 -1.18 -27.73 14.92
CA SER A 83 -1.24 -27.92 13.47
C SER A 83 -0.80 -26.63 12.77
N PRO A 84 -0.07 -26.74 11.64
CA PRO A 84 0.29 -25.57 10.85
C PRO A 84 -0.96 -24.73 10.57
N LYS A 85 -0.94 -23.45 10.93
CA LYS A 85 -2.03 -22.57 10.53
C LYS A 85 -2.05 -22.48 9.02
N PRO A 86 -3.24 -22.55 8.40
CA PRO A 86 -3.34 -22.33 6.96
C PRO A 86 -2.76 -20.95 6.62
N GLY A 87 -2.19 -20.85 5.44
CA GLY A 87 -1.76 -19.56 4.91
C GLY A 87 -2.96 -18.66 4.67
N HIS A 88 -2.69 -17.39 4.47
CA HIS A 88 -3.69 -16.36 4.24
C HIS A 88 -3.15 -15.33 3.25
N VAL A 89 -4.03 -14.70 2.47
CA VAL A 89 -3.63 -13.59 1.61
C VAL A 89 -4.37 -12.31 1.97
N ASP A 90 -3.62 -11.23 2.15
CA ASP A 90 -4.14 -9.90 2.34
C ASP A 90 -3.93 -9.07 1.07
N PHE A 91 -5.03 -8.60 0.43
CA PHE A 91 -4.97 -7.65 -0.68
C PHE A 91 -4.96 -6.24 -0.12
N VAL A 92 -3.84 -5.54 -0.24
CA VAL A 92 -3.61 -4.28 0.46
C VAL A 92 -3.30 -3.15 -0.49
N GLY A 93 -3.99 -2.03 -0.31
CA GLY A 93 -3.67 -0.78 -1.01
C GLY A 93 -2.46 -0.09 -0.39
N ALA A 94 -1.43 0.12 -1.23
CA ALA A 94 -0.23 0.85 -0.87
C ALA A 94 -0.42 2.39 -0.87
N GLY A 95 -1.59 2.87 -1.27
CA GLY A 95 -1.79 4.28 -1.49
C GLY A 95 -1.02 4.82 -2.71
N PRO A 96 -0.96 6.15 -2.88
CA PRO A 96 -0.41 6.78 -4.08
C PRO A 96 1.13 6.84 -4.12
N GLY A 97 1.81 6.62 -2.99
CA GLY A 97 3.28 6.57 -2.96
C GLY A 97 3.93 7.13 -1.70
N ASP A 98 3.29 8.07 -0.99
CA ASP A 98 3.78 8.55 0.29
C ASP A 98 3.52 7.50 1.39
N PRO A 99 4.56 7.02 2.12
CA PRO A 99 4.40 6.06 3.21
C PRO A 99 3.49 6.55 4.34
N THR A 100 3.36 7.84 4.55
CA THR A 100 2.48 8.42 5.59
C THR A 100 1.00 8.31 5.24
N LEU A 101 0.70 8.07 3.97
CA LEU A 101 -0.66 7.85 3.46
C LEU A 101 -1.09 6.38 3.48
N LEU A 102 -0.26 5.48 4.01
CA LEU A 102 -0.69 4.11 4.29
C LEU A 102 -1.77 4.11 5.37
N THR A 103 -2.81 3.29 5.18
CA THR A 103 -3.71 3.03 6.29
C THR A 103 -2.97 2.32 7.42
N HIS A 104 -3.39 2.54 8.66
CA HIS A 104 -2.77 1.89 9.82
C HIS A 104 -2.78 0.36 9.65
N ARG A 105 -3.88 -0.22 9.16
CA ARG A 105 -3.98 -1.66 8.90
C ARG A 105 -3.00 -2.14 7.83
N ALA A 106 -2.86 -1.39 6.74
CA ALA A 106 -1.87 -1.71 5.70
C ALA A 106 -0.44 -1.73 6.26
N ARG A 107 -0.10 -0.77 7.14
CA ARG A 107 1.19 -0.69 7.81
C ARG A 107 1.48 -1.90 8.69
N VAL A 108 0.48 -2.35 9.47
CA VAL A 108 0.60 -3.54 10.33
C VAL A 108 0.80 -4.79 9.49
N LEU A 109 -0.04 -5.02 8.49
CA LEU A 109 0.05 -6.20 7.63
C LEU A 109 1.36 -6.25 6.83
N LEU A 110 1.85 -5.09 6.37
CA LEU A 110 3.15 -5.00 5.69
C LEU A 110 4.30 -5.45 6.60
N HIS A 111 4.22 -5.13 7.89
CA HIS A 111 5.20 -5.57 8.88
C HIS A 111 5.06 -7.06 9.25
N GLU A 112 3.85 -7.63 9.19
CA GLU A 112 3.58 -9.01 9.59
C GLU A 112 3.75 -10.02 8.45
N ALA A 113 3.71 -9.59 7.20
CA ALA A 113 3.79 -10.46 6.03
C ALA A 113 5.07 -11.30 5.99
N ASP A 114 4.95 -12.55 5.54
CA ASP A 114 6.09 -13.43 5.24
C ASP A 114 6.56 -13.26 3.79
N VAL A 115 5.60 -13.07 2.88
CA VAL A 115 5.83 -12.85 1.45
C VAL A 115 5.02 -11.65 0.99
N ILE A 116 5.65 -10.74 0.28
CA ILE A 116 5.03 -9.54 -0.27
C ILE A 116 5.14 -9.58 -1.78
N LEU A 117 4.00 -9.81 -2.44
CA LEU A 117 3.88 -9.72 -3.90
C LEU A 117 3.44 -8.30 -4.23
N HIS A 118 4.31 -7.50 -4.84
CA HIS A 118 4.02 -6.09 -5.05
C HIS A 118 4.06 -5.67 -6.52
N ASP A 119 3.19 -4.73 -6.88
CA ASP A 119 3.20 -4.10 -8.19
C ASP A 119 4.43 -3.18 -8.32
N ARG A 120 4.91 -3.01 -9.55
CA ARG A 120 6.02 -2.10 -9.87
C ARG A 120 5.77 -0.64 -9.46
N LEU A 121 4.51 -0.21 -9.46
CA LEU A 121 4.14 1.16 -9.08
C LEU A 121 4.13 1.39 -7.56
N VAL A 122 4.36 0.37 -6.74
CA VAL A 122 4.52 0.56 -5.30
C VAL A 122 5.85 1.27 -5.04
N ASP A 123 5.80 2.34 -4.26
CA ASP A 123 6.99 3.14 -3.95
C ASP A 123 7.96 2.34 -3.07
N ARG A 124 9.26 2.44 -3.37
CA ARG A 124 10.31 1.74 -2.63
C ARG A 124 10.30 2.06 -1.14
N ARG A 125 10.02 3.31 -0.76
CA ARG A 125 9.93 3.73 0.64
C ARG A 125 8.85 2.99 1.42
N ILE A 126 7.80 2.52 0.73
CA ILE A 126 6.76 1.67 1.33
C ILE A 126 7.30 0.26 1.55
N LEU A 127 8.03 -0.30 0.57
CA LEU A 127 8.63 -1.63 0.70
C LEU A 127 9.69 -1.68 1.82
N GLU A 128 10.39 -0.58 2.07
CA GLU A 128 11.37 -0.44 3.16
C GLU A 128 10.73 -0.53 4.57
N LEU A 129 9.40 -0.40 4.67
CA LEU A 129 8.66 -0.61 5.92
C LEU A 129 8.38 -2.08 6.22
N ALA A 130 8.62 -2.97 5.26
CA ALA A 130 8.51 -4.41 5.45
C ALA A 130 9.62 -4.92 6.39
N ARG A 131 9.39 -6.09 6.97
CA ARG A 131 10.44 -6.75 7.75
C ARG A 131 11.60 -7.18 6.84
N ARG A 132 12.81 -7.20 7.41
CA ARG A 132 14.02 -7.68 6.72
C ARG A 132 13.91 -9.10 6.21
N GLU A 133 13.18 -9.94 6.94
CA GLU A 133 13.01 -11.37 6.67
C GLU A 133 11.88 -11.66 5.69
N ALA A 134 11.07 -10.65 5.34
CA ALA A 134 10.00 -10.82 4.35
C ALA A 134 10.58 -11.02 2.95
N THR A 135 10.03 -11.96 2.21
CA THR A 135 10.39 -12.16 0.80
C THR A 135 9.63 -11.14 -0.04
N LEU A 136 10.35 -10.26 -0.72
CA LEU A 136 9.77 -9.29 -1.65
C LEU A 136 9.82 -9.84 -3.07
N ILE A 137 8.68 -9.89 -3.76
CA ILE A 137 8.55 -10.38 -5.14
C ILE A 137 7.83 -9.31 -5.96
N GLU A 138 8.52 -8.71 -6.92
CA GLU A 138 7.90 -7.80 -7.88
C GLU A 138 7.15 -8.61 -8.94
N VAL A 139 5.83 -8.39 -9.03
CA VAL A 139 4.95 -9.05 -10.01
C VAL A 139 4.54 -8.12 -11.17
N GLY A 140 5.10 -6.93 -11.22
CA GLY A 140 4.90 -5.96 -12.30
C GLY A 140 5.73 -6.27 -13.55
N LYS A 141 5.58 -5.46 -14.60
CA LYS A 141 6.41 -5.55 -15.81
C LYS A 141 7.87 -5.21 -15.48
N THR A 142 8.78 -6.12 -15.71
CA THR A 142 10.21 -5.83 -15.73
C THR A 142 10.59 -5.17 -17.06
N GLY A 143 11.10 -3.95 -17.05
CA GLY A 143 11.72 -3.18 -18.15
C GLY A 143 11.35 -3.58 -19.57
N PHE A 144 12.20 -4.30 -20.26
CA PHE A 144 12.00 -4.86 -21.61
C PHE A 144 11.41 -6.29 -21.60
N GLY A 145 11.11 -6.87 -20.42
CA GLY A 145 10.51 -8.20 -20.29
C GLY A 145 8.99 -8.20 -20.45
N GLN A 146 8.42 -9.37 -20.76
CA GLN A 146 6.97 -9.58 -20.69
C GLN A 146 6.48 -9.33 -19.26
N ALA A 147 5.29 -8.73 -19.11
CA ALA A 147 4.61 -8.70 -17.83
C ALA A 147 4.46 -10.13 -17.34
N MET A 148 4.65 -10.38 -16.04
CA MET A 148 4.23 -11.63 -15.45
C MET A 148 2.76 -11.86 -15.81
N ALA A 149 2.44 -13.03 -16.34
CA ALA A 149 1.05 -13.34 -16.66
C ALA A 149 0.22 -13.31 -15.37
N GLN A 150 -1.06 -12.97 -15.47
CA GLN A 150 -1.92 -12.94 -14.29
C GLN A 150 -1.97 -14.31 -13.62
N ASP A 151 -1.99 -15.37 -14.41
CA ASP A 151 -1.97 -16.75 -13.93
C ASP A 151 -0.71 -17.08 -13.12
N ASP A 152 0.45 -16.53 -13.49
CA ASP A 152 1.70 -16.72 -12.72
C ASP A 152 1.61 -16.04 -11.35
N ILE A 153 0.95 -14.86 -11.26
CA ILE A 153 0.70 -14.17 -9.99
C ILE A 153 -0.22 -15.02 -9.12
N HIS A 154 -1.28 -15.58 -9.71
CA HIS A 154 -2.21 -16.48 -9.01
C HIS A 154 -1.48 -17.72 -8.47
N HIS A 155 -0.64 -18.36 -9.28
CA HIS A 155 0.17 -19.51 -8.87
C HIS A 155 1.10 -19.16 -7.70
N LEU A 156 1.77 -18.01 -7.73
CA LEU A 156 2.63 -17.56 -6.63
C LEU A 156 1.85 -17.38 -5.33
N ILE A 157 0.66 -16.77 -5.38
CA ILE A 157 -0.20 -16.62 -4.19
C ILE A 157 -0.53 -17.99 -3.62
N VAL A 158 -1.07 -18.89 -4.45
CA VAL A 158 -1.49 -20.25 -4.05
C VAL A 158 -0.32 -21.03 -3.47
N GLU A 159 0.84 -21.03 -4.14
CA GLU A 159 2.04 -21.73 -3.71
C GLU A 159 2.52 -21.31 -2.32
N HIS A 160 2.61 -20.00 -2.08
CA HIS A 160 3.07 -19.49 -0.79
C HIS A 160 2.05 -19.72 0.32
N VAL A 161 0.75 -19.54 0.03
CA VAL A 161 -0.34 -19.82 0.99
C VAL A 161 -0.39 -21.30 1.35
N ALA A 162 -0.21 -22.21 0.39
CA ALA A 162 -0.16 -23.66 0.65
C ALA A 162 0.98 -24.05 1.59
N ARG A 163 2.07 -23.28 1.61
CA ARG A 163 3.19 -23.44 2.56
C ARG A 163 2.92 -22.81 3.93
N GLY A 164 1.71 -22.28 4.17
CA GLY A 164 1.31 -21.63 5.43
C GLY A 164 1.78 -20.18 5.59
N ALA A 165 2.27 -19.54 4.51
CA ALA A 165 2.73 -18.16 4.56
C ALA A 165 1.58 -17.16 4.70
N GLN A 166 1.86 -16.05 5.38
CA GLN A 166 1.05 -14.83 5.28
C GLN A 166 1.50 -14.04 4.06
N VAL A 167 0.72 -14.11 3.01
CA VAL A 167 0.98 -13.44 1.75
C VAL A 167 0.33 -12.06 1.76
N LEU A 168 1.10 -11.03 1.47
CA LEU A 168 0.60 -9.68 1.23
C LEU A 168 0.66 -9.39 -0.26
N ARG A 169 -0.49 -9.24 -0.89
CA ARG A 169 -0.59 -8.72 -2.25
C ARG A 169 -0.72 -7.19 -2.20
N LEU A 170 0.39 -6.50 -2.41
CA LEU A 170 0.50 -5.04 -2.28
C LEU A 170 0.29 -4.35 -3.62
N LYS A 171 -0.81 -3.61 -3.75
CA LYS A 171 -1.25 -2.94 -4.97
C LYS A 171 -1.14 -1.43 -4.83
N SER A 172 -0.66 -0.75 -5.87
CA SER A 172 -0.59 0.73 -5.87
C SER A 172 -1.99 1.34 -5.78
N GLY A 173 -2.15 2.41 -5.01
CA GLY A 173 -3.44 3.06 -4.79
C GLY A 173 -4.38 2.23 -3.93
N ASP A 174 -5.54 1.94 -4.46
CA ASP A 174 -6.60 1.11 -3.86
C ASP A 174 -6.81 -0.16 -4.71
N PRO A 175 -6.81 -1.36 -4.11
CA PRO A 175 -7.01 -2.61 -4.85
C PRO A 175 -8.32 -2.67 -5.65
N THR A 176 -9.35 -1.96 -5.16
CA THR A 176 -10.70 -1.98 -5.75
C THR A 176 -10.86 -1.01 -6.93
N VAL A 177 -9.85 -0.16 -7.19
CA VAL A 177 -9.89 0.84 -8.26
C VAL A 177 -8.89 0.50 -9.37
N PHE A 178 -9.36 -0.10 -10.46
CA PHE A 178 -8.56 -0.56 -11.60
C PHE A 178 -7.40 -1.48 -11.22
N GLY A 179 -7.56 -2.22 -10.13
CA GLY A 179 -6.53 -3.10 -9.56
C GLY A 179 -6.63 -4.57 -10.00
N ARG A 180 -7.58 -4.95 -10.86
CA ARG A 180 -7.84 -6.34 -11.28
C ARG A 180 -8.07 -7.28 -10.08
N LEU A 181 -8.66 -6.74 -9.00
CA LEU A 181 -8.85 -7.48 -7.75
C LEU A 181 -9.74 -8.70 -7.94
N ASP A 182 -10.84 -8.56 -8.69
CA ASP A 182 -11.81 -9.64 -8.88
C ASP A 182 -11.20 -10.86 -9.56
N GLU A 183 -10.30 -10.66 -10.53
CA GLU A 183 -9.57 -11.75 -11.20
C GLU A 183 -8.66 -12.51 -10.21
N GLU A 184 -7.97 -11.78 -9.31
CA GLU A 184 -7.13 -12.39 -8.27
C GLU A 184 -7.99 -13.10 -7.21
N LEU A 185 -9.17 -12.58 -6.85
CA LEU A 185 -10.11 -13.21 -5.92
C LEU A 185 -10.74 -14.48 -6.49
N GLU A 186 -11.15 -14.47 -7.75
CA GLU A 186 -11.69 -15.67 -8.44
C GLU A 186 -10.68 -16.81 -8.43
N ALA A 187 -9.40 -16.50 -8.69
CA ALA A 187 -8.35 -17.51 -8.71
C ALA A 187 -8.13 -18.18 -7.34
N ILE A 188 -8.18 -17.42 -6.24
CA ILE A 188 -7.99 -17.97 -4.88
C ILE A 188 -9.26 -18.63 -4.33
N ALA A 189 -10.46 -18.19 -4.75
CA ALA A 189 -11.71 -18.80 -4.33
C ALA A 189 -11.79 -20.27 -4.73
N ALA A 190 -11.24 -20.63 -5.90
CA ALA A 190 -11.18 -22.01 -6.36
C ALA A 190 -10.33 -22.94 -5.48
N GLN A 191 -9.49 -22.38 -4.58
CA GLN A 191 -8.56 -23.10 -3.70
C GLN A 191 -8.95 -23.03 -2.21
N ASP A 192 -10.12 -22.50 -1.88
CA ASP A 192 -10.60 -22.30 -0.49
C ASP A 192 -9.60 -21.52 0.39
N ILE A 193 -8.90 -20.56 -0.21
CA ILE A 193 -7.90 -19.73 0.48
C ILE A 193 -8.61 -18.58 1.21
N SER A 194 -8.32 -18.44 2.51
CA SER A 194 -8.81 -17.31 3.29
C SER A 194 -8.11 -16.01 2.87
N TYR A 195 -8.86 -14.92 2.78
CA TYR A 195 -8.31 -13.62 2.39
C TYR A 195 -8.93 -12.45 3.14
N SER A 196 -8.25 -11.30 3.09
CA SER A 196 -8.82 -10.01 3.48
C SER A 196 -8.49 -8.93 2.44
N ILE A 197 -9.30 -7.86 2.42
CA ILE A 197 -9.08 -6.71 1.55
C ILE A 197 -8.93 -5.47 2.43
N VAL A 198 -7.85 -4.73 2.22
CA VAL A 198 -7.57 -3.48 2.92
C VAL A 198 -7.50 -2.35 1.90
N PRO A 199 -8.42 -1.40 1.93
CA PRO A 199 -8.43 -0.29 0.99
C PRO A 199 -7.20 0.59 1.17
N GLY A 200 -6.85 1.32 0.11
CA GLY A 200 -5.82 2.34 0.12
C GLY A 200 -6.34 3.69 -0.35
N ILE A 201 -5.53 4.73 -0.24
CA ILE A 201 -5.85 6.02 -0.83
C ILE A 201 -5.64 5.93 -2.33
N THR A 202 -6.73 6.03 -3.09
CA THR A 202 -6.65 6.00 -4.55
C THR A 202 -5.96 7.26 -5.11
N ALA A 203 -5.27 7.12 -6.23
CA ALA A 203 -4.53 8.20 -6.86
C ALA A 203 -5.41 9.43 -7.20
N ALA A 204 -6.70 9.25 -7.48
CA ALA A 204 -7.63 10.35 -7.71
C ALA A 204 -7.78 11.26 -6.49
N SER A 205 -7.91 10.67 -5.28
CA SER A 205 -8.02 11.45 -4.04
C SER A 205 -6.73 12.19 -3.72
N ALA A 206 -5.59 11.54 -3.88
CA ALA A 206 -4.29 12.17 -3.68
C ALA A 206 -4.03 13.31 -4.69
N ALA A 207 -4.37 13.09 -5.97
CA ALA A 207 -4.28 14.10 -7.00
C ALA A 207 -5.15 15.33 -6.70
N ALA A 208 -6.39 15.12 -6.25
CA ALA A 208 -7.29 16.21 -5.87
C ALA A 208 -6.74 17.02 -4.69
N ALA A 209 -6.19 16.34 -3.68
CA ALA A 209 -5.52 16.99 -2.56
C ALA A 209 -4.30 17.80 -3.02
N ALA A 210 -3.48 17.24 -3.91
CA ALA A 210 -2.29 17.91 -4.46
C ALA A 210 -2.63 19.19 -5.22
N VAL A 211 -3.75 19.24 -5.94
CA VAL A 211 -4.20 20.45 -6.66
C VAL A 211 -5.06 21.40 -5.79
N GLY A 212 -5.28 21.10 -4.51
CA GLY A 212 -6.09 21.88 -3.60
C GLY A 212 -7.56 22.00 -4.01
N ARG A 213 -8.12 20.97 -4.65
CA ARG A 213 -9.49 20.97 -5.17
C ARG A 213 -10.27 19.75 -4.74
N SER A 214 -11.54 19.95 -4.44
CA SER A 214 -12.47 18.85 -4.24
C SER A 214 -12.90 18.24 -5.56
N LEU A 215 -12.96 16.90 -5.61
CA LEU A 215 -13.51 16.15 -6.75
C LEU A 215 -15.02 16.42 -6.94
N THR A 216 -15.73 16.77 -5.86
CA THR A 216 -17.14 17.11 -5.88
C THR A 216 -17.36 18.51 -5.32
N ARG A 217 -18.30 19.29 -5.90
CA ARG A 217 -18.65 20.62 -5.42
C ARG A 217 -20.12 20.91 -5.71
N ARG A 218 -20.85 21.37 -4.68
CA ARG A 218 -22.22 21.84 -4.85
C ARG A 218 -22.28 22.94 -5.93
N GLY A 219 -23.23 22.84 -6.85
CA GLY A 219 -23.38 23.77 -7.97
C GLY A 219 -22.44 23.55 -9.16
N ARG A 220 -21.38 22.73 -9.03
CA ARG A 220 -20.54 22.33 -10.15
C ARG A 220 -20.90 20.94 -10.67
N ASN A 221 -20.82 19.91 -9.81
CA ASN A 221 -21.05 18.53 -10.21
C ASN A 221 -21.69 17.72 -9.09
N ALA A 222 -22.74 16.97 -9.43
CA ALA A 222 -23.37 15.99 -8.56
C ALA A 222 -22.77 14.58 -8.75
N GLN A 223 -21.92 14.39 -9.75
CA GLN A 223 -21.29 13.11 -10.11
C GLN A 223 -19.79 13.24 -10.24
N LEU A 224 -19.09 12.21 -9.86
CA LEU A 224 -17.67 12.00 -10.14
C LEU A 224 -17.54 10.66 -10.86
N ARG A 225 -16.74 10.62 -11.93
CA ARG A 225 -16.42 9.38 -12.64
C ARG A 225 -14.96 9.04 -12.43
N LEU A 226 -14.72 7.79 -12.04
CA LEU A 226 -13.40 7.17 -12.13
C LEU A 226 -13.39 6.37 -13.42
N ILE A 227 -12.52 6.73 -14.35
CA ILE A 227 -12.44 6.08 -15.66
C ILE A 227 -11.01 5.69 -15.98
N THR A 228 -10.85 4.68 -16.83
CA THR A 228 -9.56 4.24 -17.33
C THR A 228 -9.37 4.66 -18.79
N GLY A 229 -8.15 5.01 -19.18
CA GLY A 229 -7.80 5.28 -20.58
C GLY A 229 -7.57 4.03 -21.41
N HIS A 230 -7.35 2.87 -20.75
CA HIS A 230 -7.11 1.59 -21.41
C HIS A 230 -7.89 0.47 -20.73
N ASP A 231 -8.34 -0.48 -21.54
CA ASP A 231 -8.89 -1.76 -21.13
C ASP A 231 -8.12 -2.91 -21.80
N MET A 232 -8.68 -4.11 -21.76
CA MET A 232 -8.08 -5.30 -22.39
C MET A 232 -8.07 -5.24 -23.92
N ALA A 233 -9.02 -4.51 -24.52
CA ALA A 233 -9.15 -4.37 -25.97
C ALA A 233 -8.34 -3.20 -26.55
N GLY A 234 -7.77 -2.34 -25.69
CA GLY A 234 -6.99 -1.19 -26.09
C GLY A 234 -7.42 0.11 -25.42
N TYR A 235 -7.82 1.12 -26.18
CA TYR A 235 -8.36 2.35 -25.62
C TYR A 235 -9.80 2.14 -25.12
N ALA A 236 -10.04 2.43 -23.83
CA ALA A 236 -11.34 2.19 -23.22
C ALA A 236 -12.40 3.17 -23.75
N GLU A 237 -13.51 2.63 -24.25
CA GLU A 237 -14.68 3.44 -24.60
C GLU A 237 -15.40 3.91 -23.33
N GLN A 238 -15.92 5.13 -23.38
CA GLN A 238 -16.57 5.79 -22.26
C GLN A 238 -17.90 6.42 -22.71
N GLU A 239 -18.72 6.83 -21.74
CA GLU A 239 -19.91 7.67 -21.97
C GLU A 239 -19.51 9.10 -22.37
N TRP A 240 -18.85 9.27 -23.52
CA TRP A 240 -18.24 10.51 -23.98
C TRP A 240 -19.22 11.69 -24.00
N ARG A 241 -20.48 11.47 -24.43
CA ARG A 241 -21.52 12.52 -24.43
C ARG A 241 -21.80 13.06 -23.04
N ALA A 242 -21.77 12.19 -22.04
CA ALA A 242 -22.01 12.58 -20.67
C ALA A 242 -20.77 13.29 -20.06
N LEU A 243 -19.56 12.91 -20.47
CA LEU A 243 -18.33 13.57 -20.05
C LEU A 243 -18.15 14.94 -20.75
N ALA A 244 -18.67 15.12 -21.96
CA ALA A 244 -18.60 16.38 -22.69
C ALA A 244 -19.54 17.48 -22.14
N LYS A 245 -20.48 17.14 -21.24
CA LYS A 245 -21.40 18.14 -20.67
C LYS A 245 -20.65 19.14 -19.77
N PRO A 246 -21.09 20.42 -19.77
CA PRO A 246 -20.55 21.42 -18.84
C PRO A 246 -20.62 20.95 -17.38
N GLY A 247 -19.53 21.17 -16.64
CA GLY A 247 -19.43 20.78 -15.24
C GLY A 247 -19.15 19.28 -15.00
N ALA A 248 -18.99 18.48 -16.04
CA ALA A 248 -18.57 17.08 -15.88
C ALA A 248 -17.18 17.01 -15.24
N VAL A 249 -17.00 16.05 -14.32
CA VAL A 249 -15.73 15.80 -13.62
C VAL A 249 -15.40 14.31 -13.70
N ALA A 250 -14.16 14.01 -14.11
CA ALA A 250 -13.64 12.66 -14.10
C ALA A 250 -12.19 12.62 -13.63
N ALA A 251 -11.83 11.56 -12.90
CA ALA A 251 -10.45 11.17 -12.68
C ALA A 251 -10.10 10.03 -13.65
N ILE A 252 -9.12 10.26 -14.50
CA ILE A 252 -8.75 9.37 -15.59
C ILE A 252 -7.45 8.68 -15.25
N TYR A 253 -7.51 7.38 -15.05
CA TYR A 253 -6.37 6.50 -14.83
C TYR A 253 -5.84 5.98 -16.16
N MET A 254 -4.54 5.68 -16.22
CA MET A 254 -3.89 5.17 -17.42
C MET A 254 -4.12 6.05 -18.68
N GLY A 255 -4.49 7.33 -18.45
CA GLY A 255 -4.87 8.27 -19.51
C GLY A 255 -3.70 8.81 -20.34
N LYS A 256 -2.45 8.70 -19.86
CA LYS A 256 -1.29 9.30 -20.52
C LYS A 256 -1.08 8.78 -21.94
N LYS A 257 -1.05 7.47 -22.15
CA LYS A 257 -0.93 6.87 -23.48
C LYS A 257 -2.19 7.04 -24.33
N ALA A 258 -3.35 7.18 -23.71
CA ALA A 258 -4.64 7.38 -24.36
C ALA A 258 -5.00 8.86 -24.54
N ALA A 259 -4.12 9.81 -24.20
CA ALA A 259 -4.43 11.24 -24.15
C ALA A 259 -5.02 11.77 -25.46
N ARG A 260 -4.39 11.43 -26.60
CA ARG A 260 -4.86 11.84 -27.94
C ARG A 260 -6.25 11.26 -28.26
N PHE A 261 -6.49 10.01 -27.89
CA PHE A 261 -7.79 9.37 -28.07
C PHE A 261 -8.86 10.04 -27.19
N ILE A 262 -8.60 10.21 -25.90
CA ILE A 262 -9.51 10.85 -24.94
C ILE A 262 -9.83 12.28 -25.37
N GLN A 263 -8.81 13.07 -25.72
CA GLN A 263 -8.97 14.44 -26.23
C GLN A 263 -9.86 14.48 -27.47
N GLY A 264 -9.58 13.63 -28.47
CA GLY A 264 -10.35 13.55 -29.71
C GLY A 264 -11.80 13.17 -29.45
N ARG A 265 -12.05 12.15 -28.62
CA ARG A 265 -13.41 11.69 -28.30
C ARG A 265 -14.22 12.75 -27.57
N LEU A 266 -13.65 13.43 -26.57
CA LEU A 266 -14.32 14.50 -25.84
C LEU A 266 -14.68 15.67 -26.78
N LEU A 267 -13.75 16.12 -27.61
CA LEU A 267 -14.01 17.20 -28.58
C LEU A 267 -15.07 16.82 -29.62
N MET A 268 -15.02 15.60 -30.16
CA MET A 268 -16.05 15.08 -31.09
C MET A 268 -17.46 15.08 -30.47
N HIS A 269 -17.56 14.86 -29.18
CA HIS A 269 -18.83 14.86 -28.47
C HIS A 269 -19.24 16.22 -27.92
N GLY A 270 -18.52 17.30 -28.29
CA GLY A 270 -18.89 18.68 -28.00
C GLY A 270 -18.41 19.20 -26.64
N ALA A 271 -17.37 18.57 -26.06
CA ALA A 271 -16.71 19.19 -24.91
C ALA A 271 -16.08 20.53 -25.28
N ASP A 272 -16.17 21.51 -24.38
CA ASP A 272 -15.50 22.78 -24.54
C ASP A 272 -13.97 22.54 -24.62
N PRO A 273 -13.30 22.99 -25.72
CA PRO A 273 -11.85 22.87 -25.86
C PRO A 273 -11.04 23.50 -24.71
N LEU A 274 -11.63 24.47 -24.01
CA LEU A 274 -11.01 25.13 -22.88
C LEU A 274 -11.32 24.45 -21.53
N THR A 275 -12.04 23.32 -21.52
CA THR A 275 -12.29 22.54 -20.28
C THR A 275 -10.95 22.28 -19.59
N PRO A 276 -10.82 22.65 -18.29
CA PRO A 276 -9.56 22.49 -17.59
C PRO A 276 -9.26 21.01 -17.30
N VAL A 277 -8.00 20.65 -17.39
CA VAL A 277 -7.49 19.34 -17.00
C VAL A 277 -6.27 19.55 -16.11
N SER A 278 -6.32 19.06 -14.88
CA SER A 278 -5.14 18.96 -14.03
C SER A 278 -4.47 17.62 -14.27
N ILE A 279 -3.15 17.62 -14.49
CA ILE A 279 -2.32 16.46 -14.71
C ILE A 279 -1.40 16.33 -13.51
N ILE A 280 -1.47 15.21 -12.80
CA ILE A 280 -0.67 14.97 -11.62
C ILE A 280 0.16 13.70 -11.88
N GLU A 281 1.45 13.90 -12.14
CA GLU A 281 2.43 12.83 -12.29
C GLU A 281 3.05 12.51 -10.93
N ASN A 282 3.30 11.24 -10.63
CA ASN A 282 3.92 10.76 -9.39
C ASN A 282 3.24 11.31 -8.12
N SER A 283 1.91 11.31 -8.10
CA SER A 283 1.12 11.89 -7.01
C SER A 283 1.60 11.41 -5.64
N SER A 284 1.78 12.33 -4.71
CA SER A 284 2.29 12.16 -3.33
C SER A 284 3.75 11.69 -3.20
N ARG A 285 4.49 11.61 -4.29
CA ARG A 285 5.92 11.26 -4.26
C ARG A 285 6.79 12.53 -4.25
N PRO A 286 8.08 12.43 -3.85
CA PRO A 286 8.98 13.58 -3.88
C PRO A 286 9.14 14.22 -5.27
N GLU A 287 9.06 13.40 -6.32
CA GLU A 287 9.13 13.80 -7.72
C GLU A 287 7.76 14.15 -8.33
N GLN A 288 6.76 14.49 -7.50
CA GLN A 288 5.44 14.90 -7.97
C GLN A 288 5.53 16.14 -8.86
N VAL A 289 4.88 16.06 -10.02
CA VAL A 289 4.70 17.19 -10.94
C VAL A 289 3.21 17.47 -11.14
N ILE A 290 2.82 18.72 -11.01
CA ILE A 290 1.45 19.20 -11.28
C ILE A 290 1.49 20.11 -12.49
N ARG A 291 0.65 19.81 -13.48
CA ARG A 291 0.48 20.63 -14.67
C ARG A 291 -0.99 20.91 -14.92
N ALA A 292 -1.32 22.14 -15.28
CA ALA A 292 -2.65 22.52 -15.76
C ALA A 292 -2.63 22.67 -17.28
N ALA A 293 -3.66 22.17 -17.94
CA ALA A 293 -3.84 22.33 -19.37
C ALA A 293 -5.33 22.55 -19.70
N ALA A 294 -5.61 23.13 -20.85
CA ALA A 294 -6.93 23.04 -21.47
C ALA A 294 -7.05 21.70 -22.21
N LEU A 295 -8.27 21.21 -22.40
CA LEU A 295 -8.54 19.97 -23.07
C LEU A 295 -7.87 19.88 -24.46
N ASN A 296 -7.91 20.95 -25.23
CA ASN A 296 -7.30 21.02 -26.58
C ASN A 296 -5.76 20.92 -26.56
N ALA A 297 -5.10 21.19 -25.43
CA ALA A 297 -3.65 21.08 -25.24
C ALA A 297 -3.23 19.82 -24.44
N LEU A 298 -4.18 18.93 -24.10
CA LEU A 298 -3.91 17.79 -23.23
C LEU A 298 -2.79 16.89 -23.73
N THR A 299 -2.79 16.57 -25.02
CA THR A 299 -1.79 15.68 -25.63
C THR A 299 -0.39 16.28 -25.56
N GLU A 300 -0.24 17.57 -25.84
CA GLU A 300 1.02 18.30 -25.78
C GLU A 300 1.53 18.38 -24.34
N ALA A 301 0.63 18.67 -23.40
CA ALA A 301 0.96 18.78 -21.98
C ALA A 301 1.49 17.48 -21.34
N LEU A 302 1.35 16.35 -21.99
CA LEU A 302 1.80 15.03 -21.53
C LEU A 302 3.07 14.51 -22.20
N GLN A 303 3.60 15.20 -23.23
CA GLN A 303 4.68 14.66 -24.08
C GLN A 303 5.97 14.34 -23.33
N ASP A 304 6.36 15.18 -22.38
CA ASP A 304 7.62 15.09 -21.61
C ASP A 304 7.47 14.37 -20.26
N MET A 305 6.27 13.91 -19.94
CA MET A 305 6.02 13.19 -18.69
C MET A 305 6.40 11.72 -18.83
N ALA A 306 7.23 11.19 -17.92
CA ALA A 306 7.71 9.81 -17.94
C ALA A 306 6.98 8.90 -16.95
N GLY A 307 6.60 9.41 -15.78
CA GLY A 307 6.00 8.69 -14.67
C GLY A 307 4.51 8.36 -14.84
N PRO A 308 3.94 7.64 -13.86
CA PRO A 308 2.50 7.40 -13.80
C PRO A 308 1.76 8.69 -13.49
N ALA A 309 0.66 8.95 -14.21
CA ALA A 309 -0.12 10.16 -14.05
C ALA A 309 -1.62 9.88 -13.93
N VAL A 310 -2.30 10.71 -13.14
CA VAL A 310 -3.76 10.82 -13.07
C VAL A 310 -4.17 12.16 -13.67
N LEU A 311 -5.19 12.13 -14.51
CA LEU A 311 -5.77 13.32 -15.12
C LEU A 311 -7.08 13.65 -14.40
N LEU A 312 -7.21 14.88 -13.91
CA LEU A 312 -8.46 15.38 -13.33
C LEU A 312 -9.15 16.29 -14.36
N TYR A 313 -10.03 15.70 -15.15
CA TYR A 313 -10.84 16.41 -16.15
C TYR A 313 -11.92 17.25 -15.48
N GLY A 314 -12.11 18.49 -15.94
CA GLY A 314 -13.08 19.44 -15.38
C GLY A 314 -12.60 20.12 -14.09
N ILE A 315 -11.34 19.96 -13.73
CA ILE A 315 -10.73 20.54 -12.52
C ILE A 315 -9.48 21.33 -12.90
N SER A 316 -9.44 22.59 -12.43
CA SER A 316 -8.25 23.45 -12.50
C SER A 316 -7.57 23.49 -11.14
N PRO A 317 -6.25 23.48 -11.04
CA PRO A 317 -5.53 23.67 -9.79
C PRO A 317 -5.91 25.02 -9.13
N GLN A 318 -5.82 25.08 -7.81
CA GLN A 318 -5.95 26.35 -7.11
C GLN A 318 -4.61 27.10 -7.24
N SER A 319 -4.66 28.41 -7.52
CA SER A 319 -3.45 29.24 -7.70
C SER A 319 -2.52 29.25 -6.48
N ALA A 320 -3.02 28.92 -5.29
CA ALA A 320 -2.24 28.73 -4.08
C ALA A 320 -1.65 27.30 -3.93
N ALA A 321 -1.96 26.38 -4.86
CA ALA A 321 -1.48 25.00 -4.78
C ALA A 321 0.01 24.87 -5.10
N GLU A 322 0.65 25.88 -5.65
CA GLU A 322 2.12 25.98 -5.73
C GLU A 322 2.77 26.03 -4.34
N HIS A 323 1.98 26.18 -3.27
CA HIS A 323 2.40 26.26 -1.88
C HIS A 323 1.82 25.14 -1.02
N VAL A 324 1.20 24.12 -1.61
CA VAL A 324 0.59 23.01 -0.85
C VAL A 324 1.68 22.12 -0.27
N PHE A 325 1.78 22.28 1.05
CA PHE A 325 2.23 21.30 2.02
C PHE A 325 3.54 20.58 1.68
N GLN A 326 4.63 21.24 1.89
CA GLN A 326 5.84 20.57 2.38
C GLN A 326 5.58 20.28 3.87
N PRO A 327 5.54 19.01 4.33
CA PRO A 327 5.55 18.71 5.75
C PRO A 327 6.77 19.42 6.34
N ARG A 328 6.58 20.27 7.32
CA ARG A 328 7.72 20.78 8.08
C ARG A 328 8.34 19.57 8.74
N GLU A 329 9.65 19.35 8.51
CA GLU A 329 10.41 18.27 9.13
C GLU A 329 10.29 18.25 10.67
N ALA A 330 9.77 19.30 11.28
CA ALA A 330 9.53 19.44 12.71
C ALA A 330 8.27 18.72 13.25
N ASP A 331 7.31 18.35 12.40
CA ASP A 331 6.05 17.72 12.84
C ASP A 331 6.08 16.19 12.81
N LEU A 332 7.18 15.59 12.34
CA LEU A 332 7.41 14.15 12.35
C LEU A 332 8.01 13.61 13.66
N CYS A 333 8.24 14.50 14.66
CA CYS A 333 8.85 14.17 15.95
C CYS A 333 7.92 14.43 17.15
N ARG A 334 6.61 14.31 16.99
CA ARG A 334 5.67 14.28 18.13
C ARG A 334 4.91 13.00 18.20
#